data_2de40bb26ed7d43799cd6aa2848c4190
#
_entry.id   2de40bb26ed7d43799cd6aa2848c4190
#
_cell.length_a   1.000
_cell.length_b   1.000
_cell.length_c   1.000
_cell.angle_alpha   90.00
_cell.angle_beta   90.00
_cell.angle_gamma   90.00
#
_symmetry.space_group_name_H-M   'P 1'
#
loop_
_entity.id
_entity.type
_entity.pdbx_description
1 polymer ?
#
loop_
_entity_poly.entity_id
_entity_poly.type
_entity_poly.pdbx_seq_one_letter_code
_entity_poly.pdbx_strand_id
1 'polypeptide(L)'
;MIETVSVRLDEKLIKDVKHIEQELKSDRSEVIRQLLDQAVKEWKLKKALELLRKEEISLGKAATLTGLTIYEMLIKVEDADISLGYSEKDLAKDLIRFQL
;
A
#
# COMPACT_ATOMS: atom_id res chain seq x y z
N MET A 1 4.05 -6.32 19.08
CA MET A 1 3.24 -5.94 20.26
C MET A 1 1.79 -5.71 19.83
N ILE A 2 0.84 -6.21 20.59
CA ILE A 2 -0.58 -6.04 20.31
C ILE A 2 -1.18 -5.05 21.28
N GLU A 3 -1.85 -4.02 20.79
CA GLU A 3 -2.53 -3.04 21.60
C GLU A 3 -4.02 -3.05 21.26
N THR A 4 -4.84 -2.77 22.26
CA THR A 4 -6.29 -2.63 22.05
C THR A 4 -6.59 -1.19 21.64
N VAL A 5 -7.28 -1.03 20.52
CA VAL A 5 -7.70 0.27 20.02
C VAL A 5 -9.22 0.28 19.92
N SER A 6 -9.86 1.30 20.49
CA SER A 6 -11.32 1.43 20.45
C SER A 6 -11.71 2.52 19.46
N VAL A 7 -12.64 2.18 18.58
CA VAL A 7 -13.13 3.08 17.53
C VAL A 7 -14.66 3.00 17.48
N ARG A 8 -15.32 4.14 17.32
CA ARG A 8 -16.77 4.19 17.10
C ARG A 8 -17.05 4.17 15.60
N LEU A 9 -17.97 3.29 15.20
CA LEU A 9 -18.37 3.15 13.80
C LEU A 9 -19.83 3.51 13.65
N ASP A 10 -20.20 4.14 12.54
CA ASP A 10 -21.61 4.42 12.27
C ASP A 10 -22.36 3.14 11.90
N GLU A 11 -23.68 3.22 11.89
CA GLU A 11 -24.55 2.06 11.63
C GLU A 11 -24.31 1.45 10.26
N LYS A 12 -24.08 2.27 9.25
CA LYS A 12 -23.87 1.81 7.88
C LYS A 12 -22.58 0.98 7.80
N LEU A 13 -21.52 1.47 8.39
CA LEU A 13 -20.23 0.77 8.38
C LEU A 13 -20.31 -0.54 9.19
N ILE A 14 -21.02 -0.51 10.31
CA ILE A 14 -21.25 -1.72 11.13
C ILE A 14 -22.00 -2.78 10.32
N LYS A 15 -23.03 -2.39 9.56
CA LYS A 15 -23.78 -3.31 8.71
C LYS A 15 -22.89 -3.93 7.64
N ASP A 16 -22.04 -3.12 7.02
CA ASP A 16 -21.09 -3.59 6.01
C ASP A 16 -20.11 -4.59 6.59
N VAL A 17 -19.59 -4.31 7.78
CA VAL A 17 -18.66 -5.22 8.47
C VAL A 17 -19.37 -6.54 8.81
N LYS A 18 -20.62 -6.50 9.31
CA LYS A 18 -21.39 -7.71 9.60
C LYS A 18 -21.61 -8.55 8.35
N HIS A 19 -21.88 -7.92 7.23
CA HIS A 19 -22.04 -8.61 5.96
C HIS A 19 -20.74 -9.34 5.56
N ILE A 20 -19.60 -8.66 5.70
CA ILE A 20 -18.31 -9.23 5.40
C ILE A 20 -17.97 -10.40 6.34
N GLU A 21 -18.33 -10.29 7.63
CA GLU A 21 -18.18 -11.38 8.60
C GLU A 21 -18.86 -12.66 8.10
N GLN A 22 -20.05 -12.51 7.56
CA GLN A 22 -20.84 -13.64 7.04
C GLN A 22 -20.20 -14.23 5.79
N GLU A 23 -19.75 -13.38 4.88
CA GLU A 23 -19.11 -13.80 3.62
C GLU A 23 -17.80 -14.55 3.88
N LEU A 24 -16.98 -14.03 4.79
CA LEU A 24 -15.67 -14.60 5.10
C LEU A 24 -15.71 -15.66 6.18
N LYS A 25 -16.86 -15.84 6.85
CA LYS A 25 -17.03 -16.76 7.99
C LYS A 25 -15.96 -16.53 9.06
N SER A 26 -15.66 -15.27 9.31
CA SER A 26 -14.69 -14.81 10.30
C SER A 26 -15.36 -13.94 11.34
N ASP A 27 -14.76 -13.79 12.52
CA ASP A 27 -15.29 -12.91 13.53
C ASP A 27 -15.00 -11.44 13.18
N ARG A 28 -15.69 -10.53 13.90
CA ARG A 28 -15.59 -9.09 13.63
C ARG A 28 -14.18 -8.55 13.78
N SER A 29 -13.47 -8.98 14.82
CA SER A 29 -12.12 -8.52 15.08
C SER A 29 -11.19 -8.88 13.95
N GLU A 30 -11.29 -10.10 13.44
CA GLU A 30 -10.45 -10.57 12.32
C GLU A 30 -10.77 -9.82 11.03
N VAL A 31 -12.08 -9.63 10.74
CA VAL A 31 -12.51 -8.87 9.57
C VAL A 31 -11.95 -7.43 9.62
N ILE A 32 -12.07 -6.77 10.76
CA ILE A 32 -11.58 -5.41 10.94
C ILE A 32 -10.06 -5.36 10.74
N ARG A 33 -9.31 -6.31 11.29
CA ARG A 33 -7.85 -6.37 11.10
C ARG A 33 -7.48 -6.52 9.63
N GLN A 34 -8.17 -7.42 8.92
CA GLN A 34 -7.90 -7.63 7.49
C GLN A 34 -8.20 -6.38 6.67
N LEU A 35 -9.32 -5.73 6.94
CA LEU A 35 -9.71 -4.50 6.24
C LEU A 35 -8.75 -3.35 6.55
N LEU A 36 -8.33 -3.21 7.81
CA LEU A 36 -7.36 -2.18 8.20
C LEU A 36 -6.00 -2.43 7.55
N ASP A 37 -5.52 -3.66 7.54
CA ASP A 37 -4.26 -4.01 6.91
C ASP A 37 -4.26 -3.62 5.43
N GLN A 38 -5.33 -3.97 4.73
CA GLN A 38 -5.50 -3.62 3.33
C GLN A 38 -5.56 -2.10 3.13
N ALA A 39 -6.34 -1.40 3.95
CA ALA A 39 -6.47 0.05 3.86
C ALA A 39 -5.15 0.77 4.10
N VAL A 40 -4.35 0.30 5.07
CA VAL A 40 -3.03 0.86 5.35
C VAL A 40 -2.08 0.65 4.17
N LYS A 41 -2.09 -0.53 3.56
CA LYS A 41 -1.27 -0.82 2.38
C LYS A 41 -1.65 0.08 1.21
N GLU A 42 -2.93 0.28 0.99
CA GLU A 42 -3.43 1.17 -0.06
C GLU A 42 -3.03 2.63 0.20
N TRP A 43 -3.13 3.06 1.45
CA TRP A 43 -2.73 4.41 1.83
C TRP A 43 -1.23 4.64 1.60
N LYS A 44 -0.40 3.69 2.02
CA LYS A 44 1.04 3.77 1.83
C LYS A 44 1.41 3.82 0.35
N LEU A 45 0.76 3.00 -0.47
CA LEU A 45 1.00 3.01 -1.92
C LEU A 45 0.63 4.35 -2.53
N LYS A 46 -0.55 4.85 -2.20
CA LYS A 46 -1.02 6.15 -2.69
C LYS A 46 -0.06 7.27 -2.31
N LYS A 47 0.40 7.25 -1.07
CA LYS A 47 1.38 8.25 -0.56
C LYS A 47 2.71 8.14 -1.30
N ALA A 48 3.22 6.93 -1.49
CA ALA A 48 4.47 6.71 -2.21
C ALA A 48 4.39 7.20 -3.66
N LEU A 49 3.27 6.92 -4.34
CA LEU A 49 3.04 7.39 -5.72
C LEU A 49 2.98 8.92 -5.79
N GLU A 50 2.35 9.56 -4.81
CA GLU A 50 2.30 11.02 -4.71
C GLU A 50 3.71 11.60 -4.57
N LEU A 51 4.52 11.03 -3.67
CA LEU A 51 5.90 11.48 -3.45
C LEU A 51 6.78 11.26 -4.68
N LEU A 52 6.58 10.15 -5.39
CA LEU A 52 7.29 9.89 -6.66
C LEU A 52 6.90 10.91 -7.73
N ARG A 53 5.61 11.24 -7.83
CA ARG A 53 5.13 12.22 -8.79
C ARG A 53 5.76 13.58 -8.57
N LYS A 54 5.99 13.95 -7.31
CA LYS A 54 6.64 15.20 -6.92
C LYS A 54 8.16 15.11 -6.92
N GLU A 55 8.72 13.96 -7.28
CA GLU A 55 10.15 13.70 -7.28
C GLU A 55 10.83 13.88 -5.92
N GLU A 56 10.08 13.64 -4.84
CA GLU A 56 10.57 13.79 -3.47
C GLU A 56 11.26 12.54 -2.94
N ILE A 57 11.02 11.38 -3.54
CA ILE A 57 11.65 10.11 -3.15
C ILE A 57 12.09 9.34 -4.40
N SER A 58 13.05 8.44 -4.21
CA SER A 58 13.46 7.50 -5.25
C SER A 58 12.51 6.33 -5.37
N LEU A 59 12.58 5.62 -6.48
CA LEU A 59 11.82 4.39 -6.69
C LEU A 59 12.12 3.36 -5.60
N GLY A 60 13.41 3.22 -5.23
CA GLY A 60 13.81 2.30 -4.16
C GLY A 60 13.24 2.69 -2.82
N LYS A 61 13.20 3.97 -2.50
CA LYS A 61 12.58 4.46 -1.26
C LYS A 61 11.09 4.16 -1.25
N ALA A 62 10.41 4.36 -2.38
CA ALA A 62 8.98 4.04 -2.51
C ALA A 62 8.72 2.55 -2.27
N ALA A 63 9.57 1.68 -2.82
CA ALA A 63 9.48 0.24 -2.58
C ALA A 63 9.62 -0.09 -1.09
N THR A 64 10.60 0.53 -0.42
CA THR A 64 10.81 0.35 1.02
C THR A 64 9.60 0.81 1.83
N LEU A 65 9.03 1.96 1.51
CA LEU A 65 7.88 2.52 2.23
C LEU A 65 6.62 1.67 2.09
N THR A 66 6.45 1.05 0.95
CA THR A 66 5.23 0.26 0.65
C THR A 66 5.39 -1.22 0.98
N GLY A 67 6.62 -1.70 1.19
CA GLY A 67 6.89 -3.12 1.36
C GLY A 67 6.80 -3.92 0.06
N LEU A 68 6.67 -3.22 -1.08
CA LEU A 68 6.66 -3.86 -2.40
C LEU A 68 8.07 -4.08 -2.91
N THR A 69 8.23 -5.01 -3.83
CA THR A 69 9.47 -5.15 -4.57
C THR A 69 9.59 -3.97 -5.54
N ILE A 70 10.80 -3.71 -6.02
CA ILE A 70 11.01 -2.63 -6.99
C ILE A 70 10.23 -2.89 -8.29
N TYR A 71 10.11 -4.14 -8.70
CA TYR A 71 9.32 -4.53 -9.88
C TYR A 71 7.84 -4.26 -9.69
N GLU A 72 7.30 -4.63 -8.53
CA GLU A 72 5.91 -4.34 -8.18
C GLU A 72 5.66 -2.84 -8.15
N MET A 73 6.61 -2.09 -7.60
CA MET A 73 6.50 -0.62 -7.54
C MET A 73 6.51 0.00 -8.94
N LEU A 74 7.35 -0.53 -9.85
CA LEU A 74 7.37 -0.08 -11.25
C LEU A 74 6.03 -0.30 -11.95
N ILE A 75 5.39 -1.43 -11.71
CA ILE A 75 4.07 -1.71 -12.27
C ILE A 75 3.05 -0.68 -11.77
N LYS A 76 3.08 -0.37 -10.48
CA LYS A 76 2.18 0.63 -9.89
C LYS A 76 2.42 2.02 -10.45
N VAL A 77 3.67 2.39 -10.67
CA VAL A 77 4.07 3.67 -11.27
C VAL A 77 3.54 3.77 -12.71
N GLU A 78 3.69 2.69 -13.48
CA GLU A 78 3.19 2.63 -14.85
C GLU A 78 1.66 2.75 -14.89
N ASP A 79 0.96 2.00 -14.03
CA ASP A 79 -0.49 2.05 -13.93
C ASP A 79 -1.00 3.44 -13.53
N ALA A 80 -0.23 4.17 -12.73
CA ALA A 80 -0.56 5.53 -12.30
C ALA A 80 -0.13 6.61 -13.29
N ASP A 81 0.48 6.22 -14.39
CA ASP A 81 0.97 7.12 -15.44
C ASP A 81 1.91 8.22 -14.89
N ILE A 82 2.84 7.80 -14.06
CA ILE A 82 3.82 8.69 -13.43
C ILE A 82 5.13 8.62 -14.20
N SER A 83 5.66 9.80 -14.58
CA SER A 83 7.00 9.91 -15.14
C SER A 83 7.99 10.02 -13.98
N LEU A 84 8.96 9.12 -13.95
CA LEU A 84 9.97 9.09 -12.89
C LEU A 84 11.15 10.02 -13.13
N GLY A 85 11.28 10.54 -14.35
CA GLY A 85 12.44 11.34 -14.71
C GLY A 85 13.74 10.53 -14.77
N TYR A 86 13.65 9.20 -14.70
CA TYR A 86 14.82 8.32 -14.81
C TYR A 86 15.17 8.06 -16.27
N SER A 87 16.48 8.08 -16.57
CA SER A 87 16.98 7.48 -17.78
C SER A 87 16.95 5.95 -17.61
N GLU A 88 16.97 5.20 -18.72
CA GLU A 88 17.04 3.74 -18.67
C GLU A 88 18.24 3.27 -17.85
N LYS A 89 19.35 4.00 -17.94
CA LYS A 89 20.58 3.70 -17.20
C LYS A 89 20.38 3.85 -15.69
N ASP A 90 19.69 4.90 -15.25
CA ASP A 90 19.41 5.14 -13.84
C ASP A 90 18.47 4.09 -13.29
N LEU A 91 17.47 3.70 -14.06
CA LEU A 91 16.54 2.64 -13.70
C LEU A 91 17.25 1.31 -13.56
N ALA A 92 18.16 0.99 -14.50
CA ALA A 92 18.96 -0.23 -14.44
C ALA A 92 19.81 -0.28 -13.17
N LYS A 93 20.41 0.84 -12.77
CA LYS A 93 21.16 0.92 -11.51
C LYS A 93 20.29 0.66 -10.30
N ASP A 94 19.10 1.23 -10.25
CA ASP A 94 18.14 1.01 -9.15
C ASP A 94 17.76 -0.46 -9.07
N LEU A 95 17.44 -1.09 -10.18
CA LEU A 95 17.08 -2.49 -10.23
C LEU A 95 18.20 -3.41 -9.72
N ILE A 96 19.44 -3.16 -10.15
CA ILE A 96 20.59 -3.92 -9.70
C ILE A 96 20.81 -3.74 -8.20
N ARG A 97 20.70 -2.51 -7.72
CA ARG A 97 20.89 -2.17 -6.30
C ARG A 97 19.92 -2.90 -5.39
N PHE A 98 18.68 -3.09 -5.81
CA PHE A 98 17.66 -3.72 -4.98
C PHE A 98 17.49 -5.22 -5.20
N GLN A 99 18.17 -5.79 -6.18
CA GLN A 99 18.19 -7.24 -6.39
C GLN A 99 19.29 -7.93 -5.59
N LEU A 100 20.26 -7.18 -5.16
CA LEU A 100 21.35 -7.69 -4.36
C LEU A 100 21.08 -7.59 -2.88
#